data_ccdd4c6c2a42e02c2781d9215f6c1650
#
_entry.id   ccdd4c6c2a42e02c2781d9215f6c1650
#
_cell.length_a   1.000
_cell.length_b   1.000
_cell.length_c   1.000
_cell.angle_alpha   90.00
_cell.angle_beta   90.00
_cell.angle_gamma   90.00
#
_symmetry.space_group_name_H-M   'P 1'
#
loop_
_entity.id
_entity.type
_entity.pdbx_description
1 polymer ?
#
loop_
_entity_poly.entity_id
_entity_poly.type
_entity_poly.pdbx_seq_one_letter_code
_entity_poly.pdbx_strand_id
1 'polypeptide(L)'
;MALKKNIIPVAAIIQKYVKVLRENNLPIWHIYLFGSYAKGSHRKDSEIDLAVFWDKDTIDGFTEDVQLFKFTKDVDLRIEPHSFARTDFDRTNPYINEIIKTGKRVA
;
A
#
# COMPACT_ATOMS: atom_id res chain seq x y z
N MET A 1 9.66 31.97 2.49
CA MET A 1 9.54 31.51 2.41
C MET A 1 9.45 30.42 2.05
N ALA A 2 9.40 29.97 1.92
CA ALA A 2 9.23 29.11 1.66
C ALA A 2 9.43 28.14 1.41
N LEU A 3 9.60 27.70 1.41
CA LEU A 3 9.91 26.74 1.22
C LEU A 3 9.28 25.50 1.52
N LYS A 4 8.13 25.28 1.51
CA LYS A 4 7.40 24.08 1.63
C LYS A 4 7.17 23.39 0.36
N LYS A 5 7.70 23.90 -0.67
CA LYS A 5 7.49 23.39 -2.01
C LYS A 5 7.96 21.95 -2.18
N ASN A 6 8.77 21.44 -1.27
CA ASN A 6 9.28 20.07 -1.40
C ASN A 6 8.47 19.05 -0.62
N ILE A 7 7.36 19.48 -0.03
CA ILE A 7 6.50 18.57 0.72
C ILE A 7 5.51 17.94 -0.25
N ILE A 8 5.64 16.63 -0.45
CA ILE A 8 4.74 15.88 -1.31
C ILE A 8 3.72 15.18 -0.44
N PRO A 9 2.42 15.42 -0.65
CA PRO A 9 1.39 14.75 0.13
C PRO A 9 1.45 13.23 -0.05
N VAL A 10 1.18 12.49 1.02
CA VAL A 10 1.19 11.04 0.97
C VAL A 10 0.22 10.52 -0.08
N ALA A 11 -0.94 11.17 -0.23
CA ALA A 11 -1.90 10.76 -1.26
C ALA A 11 -1.28 10.76 -2.66
N ALA A 12 -0.47 11.77 -2.97
CA ALA A 12 0.20 11.85 -4.27
C ALA A 12 1.25 10.75 -4.43
N ILE A 13 1.97 10.43 -3.36
CA ILE A 13 2.95 9.35 -3.36
C ILE A 13 2.26 8.02 -3.64
N ILE A 14 1.14 7.76 -2.96
CA ILE A 14 0.38 6.53 -3.15
C ILE A 14 -0.15 6.44 -4.58
N GLN A 15 -0.68 7.51 -5.12
CA GLN A 15 -1.20 7.53 -6.49
C GLN A 15 -0.10 7.23 -7.50
N LYS A 16 1.08 7.80 -7.30
CA LYS A 16 2.22 7.52 -8.16
C LYS A 16 2.61 6.05 -8.10
N TYR A 17 2.62 5.47 -6.90
CA TYR A 17 2.98 4.07 -6.73
C TYR A 17 1.96 3.16 -7.41
N VAL A 18 0.66 3.42 -7.20
CA VAL A 18 -0.41 2.66 -7.85
C VAL A 18 -0.25 2.71 -9.37
N LYS A 19 0.04 3.88 -9.90
CA LYS A 19 0.24 4.05 -11.34
C LYS A 19 1.39 3.20 -11.85
N VAL A 20 2.52 3.21 -11.14
CA VAL A 20 3.70 2.41 -11.52
C VAL A 20 3.36 0.92 -11.53
N LEU A 21 2.64 0.44 -10.51
CA LEU A 21 2.26 -0.98 -10.47
C LEU A 21 1.37 -1.35 -11.65
N ARG A 22 0.42 -0.49 -12.00
CA ARG A 22 -0.47 -0.74 -13.13
C ARG A 22 0.24 -0.68 -14.47
N GLU A 23 1.16 0.25 -14.62
CA GLU A 23 1.95 0.36 -15.84
C GLU A 23 2.84 -0.86 -16.07
N ASN A 24 3.17 -1.58 -15.00
CA ASN A 24 3.95 -2.80 -15.07
C ASN A 24 3.08 -4.06 -15.09
N ASN A 25 1.78 -3.88 -15.31
CA ASN A 25 0.82 -4.96 -15.52
C ASN A 25 0.74 -5.95 -14.36
N LEU A 26 0.96 -5.49 -13.13
CA LEU A 26 0.79 -6.36 -11.98
C LEU A 26 -0.70 -6.59 -11.73
N PRO A 27 -1.13 -7.84 -11.53
CA PRO A 27 -2.55 -8.15 -11.34
C PRO A 27 -3.01 -7.79 -9.92
N ILE A 28 -3.24 -6.52 -9.69
CA ILE A 28 -3.66 -5.99 -8.39
C ILE A 28 -5.17 -5.87 -8.37
N TRP A 29 -5.79 -6.37 -7.28
CA TRP A 29 -7.22 -6.28 -7.10
C TRP A 29 -7.63 -5.07 -6.26
N HIS A 30 -7.11 -4.97 -5.03
CA HIS A 30 -7.38 -3.83 -4.14
C HIS A 30 -6.12 -3.42 -3.42
N ILE A 31 -6.04 -2.13 -3.05
CA ILE A 31 -4.98 -1.62 -2.19
C ILE A 31 -5.62 -0.77 -1.10
N TYR A 32 -5.24 -1.05 0.17
CA TYR A 32 -5.68 -0.27 1.32
C TYR A 32 -4.48 0.38 2.00
N LEU A 33 -4.61 1.67 2.29
CA LEU A 33 -3.69 2.35 3.21
C LEU A 33 -4.11 2.01 4.62
N PHE A 34 -3.18 1.51 5.44
CA PHE A 34 -3.49 1.21 6.83
C PHE A 34 -2.35 1.68 7.73
N GLY A 35 -2.41 1.36 9.01
CA GLY A 35 -1.39 1.78 9.95
C GLY A 35 -1.49 3.24 10.31
N SER A 36 -0.36 3.86 10.67
CA SER A 36 -0.36 5.20 11.26
C SER A 36 -0.90 6.28 10.31
N TYR A 37 -0.64 6.19 9.01
CA TYR A 37 -1.15 7.18 8.07
C TYR A 37 -2.67 7.11 7.93
N ALA A 38 -3.25 5.92 7.99
CA ALA A 38 -4.70 5.79 7.93
C ALA A 38 -5.37 6.29 9.20
N LYS A 39 -4.70 6.15 10.35
CA LYS A 39 -5.24 6.53 11.66
C LYS A 39 -4.94 7.97 12.05
N GLY A 40 -4.14 8.67 11.25
CA GLY A 40 -3.76 10.06 11.56
C GLY A 40 -2.73 10.18 12.67
N SER A 41 -2.08 9.09 13.05
CA SER A 41 -1.07 9.10 14.11
C SER A 41 0.36 9.04 13.58
N HIS A 42 0.53 9.28 12.29
CA HIS A 42 1.83 9.20 11.66
C HIS A 42 2.76 10.34 12.06
N ARG A 43 4.05 10.08 11.92
CA ARG A 43 5.10 11.08 12.04
C ARG A 43 5.73 11.29 10.68
N LYS A 44 6.62 12.27 10.60
CA LYS A 44 7.26 12.66 9.35
C LYS A 44 7.91 11.50 8.61
N ASP A 45 8.55 10.59 9.36
CA ASP A 45 9.27 9.46 8.79
C ASP A 45 8.56 8.12 8.98
N SER A 46 7.28 8.16 9.31
CA SER A 46 6.49 6.93 9.43
C SER A 46 6.43 6.18 8.11
N GLU A 47 6.37 4.86 8.19
CA GLU A 47 6.15 4.02 7.03
C GLU A 47 4.75 4.22 6.47
N ILE A 48 4.63 4.07 5.17
CA ILE A 48 3.35 4.13 4.47
C ILE A 48 2.92 2.69 4.23
N ASP A 49 2.08 2.17 5.12
CA ASP A 49 1.66 0.77 5.07
C ASP A 49 0.55 0.55 4.05
N LEU A 50 0.80 -0.29 3.06
CA LEU A 50 -0.18 -0.62 2.04
C LEU A 50 -0.45 -2.11 2.05
N ALA A 51 -1.72 -2.48 2.17
CA ALA A 51 -2.16 -3.86 2.03
C ALA A 51 -2.56 -4.04 0.56
N VAL A 52 -1.82 -4.87 -0.14
CA VAL A 52 -2.03 -5.09 -1.58
C VAL A 52 -2.65 -6.47 -1.77
N PHE A 53 -3.90 -6.47 -2.21
CA PHE A 53 -4.62 -7.72 -2.48
C PHE A 53 -4.48 -8.01 -3.97
N TRP A 54 -3.75 -9.07 -4.26
CA TRP A 54 -3.52 -9.50 -5.64
C TRP A 54 -4.75 -10.20 -6.19
N ASP A 55 -5.00 -10.04 -7.47
CA ASP A 55 -6.11 -10.72 -8.14
C ASP A 55 -5.72 -12.16 -8.46
N LYS A 56 -5.40 -12.90 -7.42
CA LYS A 56 -5.00 -14.31 -7.46
C LYS A 56 -5.64 -15.02 -6.28
N ASP A 57 -6.06 -16.26 -6.47
CA ASP A 57 -6.65 -17.04 -5.39
C ASP A 57 -5.64 -17.48 -4.36
N THR A 58 -4.39 -17.69 -4.78
CA THR A 58 -3.28 -18.02 -3.88
C THR A 58 -2.03 -17.28 -4.31
N ILE A 59 -1.20 -16.95 -3.34
CA ILE A 59 0.11 -16.34 -3.58
C ILE A 59 1.12 -17.00 -2.65
N ASP A 60 2.40 -16.92 -3.02
CA ASP A 60 3.42 -17.37 -2.10
C ASP A 60 3.80 -16.27 -1.09
N GLY A 61 3.52 -15.04 -1.39
CA GLY A 61 3.76 -13.89 -0.52
C GLY A 61 5.13 -13.28 -0.72
N PHE A 62 6.16 -14.09 -0.70
CA PHE A 62 7.53 -13.60 -0.85
C PHE A 62 7.79 -13.06 -2.26
N THR A 63 7.41 -13.83 -3.27
CA THR A 63 7.59 -13.42 -4.67
C THR A 63 6.85 -12.12 -4.95
N GLU A 64 5.61 -12.01 -4.47
CA GLU A 64 4.81 -10.82 -4.66
C GLU A 64 5.40 -9.64 -3.92
N ASP A 65 5.85 -9.83 -2.68
CA ASP A 65 6.45 -8.74 -1.91
C ASP A 65 7.72 -8.21 -2.60
N VAL A 66 8.54 -9.10 -3.15
CA VAL A 66 9.75 -8.69 -3.87
C VAL A 66 9.39 -7.83 -5.07
N GLN A 67 8.34 -8.22 -5.82
CA GLN A 67 7.89 -7.43 -6.95
C GLN A 67 7.41 -6.04 -6.54
N LEU A 68 6.67 -5.96 -5.43
CA LEU A 68 6.17 -4.67 -4.94
C LEU A 68 7.32 -3.78 -4.44
N PHE A 69 8.25 -4.35 -3.72
CA PHE A 69 9.38 -3.60 -3.17
C PHE A 69 10.27 -3.01 -4.25
N LYS A 70 10.45 -3.71 -5.34
CA LYS A 70 11.34 -3.24 -6.37
C LYS A 70 10.88 -1.92 -7.00
N PHE A 71 9.59 -1.61 -6.91
CA PHE A 71 9.05 -0.35 -7.43
C PHE A 71 9.01 0.77 -6.40
N THR A 72 9.23 0.48 -5.12
CA THR A 72 9.19 1.53 -4.09
C THR A 72 10.34 2.52 -4.22
N LYS A 73 11.51 2.05 -4.64
CA LYS A 73 12.68 2.91 -4.72
C LYS A 73 12.56 4.01 -5.78
N ASP A 74 11.67 3.83 -6.75
CA ASP A 74 11.43 4.83 -7.78
C ASP A 74 10.34 5.82 -7.37
N VAL A 75 9.69 5.59 -6.24
CA VAL A 75 8.59 6.43 -5.76
C VAL A 75 8.91 7.00 -4.39
N ASP A 76 8.96 6.16 -3.37
CA ASP A 76 9.24 6.59 -2.00
C ASP A 76 9.58 5.38 -1.15
N LEU A 77 10.74 5.41 -0.49
CA LEU A 77 11.22 4.27 0.29
C LEU A 77 10.43 4.04 1.58
N ARG A 78 9.56 4.97 1.97
CA ARG A 78 8.70 4.76 3.14
C ARG A 78 7.54 3.81 2.86
N ILE A 79 7.28 3.51 1.59
CA ILE A 79 6.20 2.60 1.23
C ILE A 79 6.56 1.19 1.70
N GLU A 80 5.68 0.61 2.48
CA GLU A 80 5.84 -0.72 3.06
C GLU A 80 4.67 -1.59 2.56
N PRO A 81 4.85 -2.27 1.42
CA PRO A 81 3.75 -3.08 0.87
C PRO A 81 3.68 -4.45 1.54
N HIS A 82 2.46 -4.92 1.74
CA HIS A 82 2.18 -6.23 2.32
C HIS A 82 1.24 -6.97 1.36
N SER A 83 1.66 -8.12 0.87
CA SER A 83 0.91 -8.88 -0.13
C SER A 83 -0.08 -9.84 0.49
N PHE A 84 -1.27 -9.90 -0.09
CA PHE A 84 -2.32 -10.85 0.28
C PHE A 84 -2.94 -11.39 -1.00
N ALA A 85 -3.50 -12.60 -0.94
CA ALA A 85 -4.30 -13.12 -2.04
C ALA A 85 -5.70 -12.50 -1.99
N ARG A 86 -6.42 -12.56 -3.12
CA ARG A 86 -7.79 -12.08 -3.15
C ARG A 86 -8.66 -12.80 -2.13
N THR A 87 -8.44 -14.09 -1.96
CA THR A 87 -9.19 -14.91 -0.98
C THR A 87 -8.88 -14.55 0.46
N ASP A 88 -7.80 -13.81 0.73
CA ASP A 88 -7.51 -13.33 2.08
C ASP A 88 -8.37 -12.14 2.48
N PHE A 89 -9.12 -11.57 1.55
CA PHE A 89 -10.01 -10.44 1.81
C PHE A 89 -11.26 -10.96 2.52
N ASP A 90 -11.12 -11.20 3.82
CA ASP A 90 -12.12 -11.91 4.61
C ASP A 90 -12.21 -11.25 5.99
N ARG A 91 -13.39 -10.66 6.28
CA ARG A 91 -13.60 -9.91 7.52
C ARG A 91 -13.67 -10.82 8.76
N THR A 92 -13.72 -12.15 8.59
CA THR A 92 -13.64 -13.06 9.72
C THR A 92 -12.21 -13.17 10.25
N ASN A 93 -11.21 -12.78 9.46
CA ASN A 93 -9.84 -12.67 9.91
C ASN A 93 -9.68 -11.34 10.64
N PRO A 94 -9.36 -11.34 11.95
CA PRO A 94 -9.29 -10.09 12.72
C PRO A 94 -8.31 -9.07 12.16
N TYR A 95 -7.17 -9.52 11.65
CA TYR A 95 -6.16 -8.63 11.10
C TYR A 95 -6.68 -7.94 9.83
N ILE A 96 -7.27 -8.71 8.93
CA ILE A 96 -7.82 -8.17 7.67
C ILE A 96 -9.02 -7.29 7.97
N ASN A 97 -9.88 -7.70 8.91
CA ASN A 97 -11.03 -6.88 9.29
C ASN A 97 -10.59 -5.52 9.83
N GLU A 98 -9.52 -5.46 10.60
CA GLU A 98 -8.99 -4.21 11.11
C GLU A 98 -8.52 -3.31 9.97
N ILE A 99 -7.82 -3.86 8.98
CA ILE A 99 -7.37 -3.10 7.81
C ILE A 99 -8.55 -2.53 7.05
N ILE A 100 -9.58 -3.34 6.80
CA ILE A 100 -10.76 -2.90 6.04
C ILE A 100 -11.53 -1.84 6.82
N LYS A 101 -11.65 -2.03 8.14
CA LYS A 101 -12.47 -1.16 8.99
C LYS A 101 -11.81 0.19 9.24
N THR A 102 -10.51 0.21 9.51
CA THR A 102 -9.82 1.45 9.89
C THR A 102 -8.95 2.02 8.77
N GLY A 103 -8.67 1.24 7.74
CA GLY A 103 -7.88 1.69 6.61
C GLY A 103 -8.69 2.44 5.58
N LYS A 104 -8.00 2.87 4.55
CA LYS A 104 -8.62 3.59 3.43
C LYS A 104 -8.29 2.88 2.13
N ARG A 105 -9.31 2.54 1.38
CA ARG A 105 -9.10 1.95 0.07
C ARG A 105 -8.54 3.02 -0.87
N VAL A 106 -7.42 2.73 -1.49
CA VAL A 106 -6.74 3.68 -2.40
C VAL A 106 -6.72 3.19 -3.84
N ALA A 107 -7.06 1.93 -4.05
CA ALA A 107 -7.20 1.39 -5.41
C ALA A 107 -8.11 0.18 -5.43
#